data_fbd10388baef6cd01a7a3434676475f6
#
_entry.id   fbd10388baef6cd01a7a3434676475f6
#
_cell.length_a   1.000
_cell.length_b   1.000
_cell.length_c   1.000
_cell.angle_alpha   90.00
_cell.angle_beta   90.00
_cell.angle_gamma   90.00
#
_symmetry.space_group_name_H-M   'P 1'
#
loop_
_entity.id
_entity.type
_entity.pdbx_description
1 polymer ?
#
loop_
_entity_poly.entity_id
_entity_poly.type
_entity_poly.pdbx_seq_one_letter_code
_entity_poly.pdbx_strand_id
1 'polypeptide(L)'
;MLKVDNSLYCALSKIDPDFSKDWSKSFFTTFINLKNTRLYFSEPANKGYIIFSYTSFEIEIVSIFINLKYRRLGIASTLLEKVKEFAIKNKILRIVLEVSVENNIAMVLYKRFGFIEVGIRQNYYKKKNKLIDAKVMSYSI
;
A
#
# COMPACT_ATOMS: atom_id res chain seq x y z
N MET A 1 -6.32 -15.80 -10.77
CA MET A 1 -5.62 -14.67 -11.41
C MET A 1 -6.66 -13.62 -11.81
N LEU A 2 -6.60 -12.45 -11.22
CA LEU A 2 -7.46 -11.33 -11.61
C LEU A 2 -7.08 -10.89 -13.02
N LYS A 3 -7.95 -11.09 -14.00
CA LYS A 3 -7.81 -10.40 -15.28
C LYS A 3 -8.07 -8.93 -15.02
N VAL A 4 -7.03 -8.11 -15.13
CA VAL A 4 -7.15 -6.67 -15.02
C VAL A 4 -7.74 -6.18 -16.33
N ASP A 5 -9.00 -5.87 -16.29
CA ASP A 5 -9.66 -5.13 -17.34
C ASP A 5 -9.64 -3.63 -17.01
N ASN A 6 -10.13 -2.84 -17.93
CA ASN A 6 -10.25 -1.40 -17.74
C ASN A 6 -11.11 -1.03 -16.51
N SER A 7 -11.98 -1.93 -16.06
CA SER A 7 -12.90 -1.66 -14.95
C SER A 7 -12.15 -1.57 -13.61
N LEU A 8 -11.14 -2.40 -13.37
CA LEU A 8 -10.34 -2.35 -12.15
C LEU A 8 -9.53 -1.05 -12.05
N TYR A 9 -8.87 -0.65 -13.14
CA TYR A 9 -8.13 0.60 -13.19
C TYR A 9 -9.04 1.81 -12.95
N CYS A 10 -10.21 1.82 -13.56
CA CYS A 10 -11.21 2.86 -13.36
C CYS A 10 -11.73 2.88 -11.92
N ALA A 11 -11.97 1.72 -11.31
CA ALA A 11 -12.42 1.63 -9.92
C ALA A 11 -11.40 2.24 -8.95
N LEU A 12 -10.12 1.93 -9.13
CA LEU A 12 -9.04 2.50 -8.32
C LEU A 12 -8.90 4.01 -8.52
N SER A 13 -9.03 4.48 -9.75
CA SER A 13 -8.99 5.92 -10.07
C SER A 13 -10.15 6.70 -9.45
N LYS A 14 -11.29 6.07 -9.24
CA LYS A 14 -12.43 6.69 -8.53
C LYS A 14 -12.18 6.81 -7.02
N ILE A 15 -11.49 5.84 -6.44
CA ILE A 15 -11.12 5.87 -5.01
C ILE A 15 -10.02 6.90 -4.77
N ASP A 16 -8.98 6.86 -5.60
CA ASP A 16 -7.78 7.68 -5.48
C ASP A 16 -7.67 8.62 -6.70
N PRO A 17 -7.93 9.92 -6.53
CA PRO A 17 -7.86 10.87 -7.64
C PRO A 17 -6.48 10.99 -8.32
N ASP A 18 -5.42 10.66 -7.61
CA ASP A 18 -4.05 10.71 -8.12
C ASP A 18 -3.54 9.36 -8.65
N PHE A 19 -4.39 8.33 -8.65
CA PHE A 19 -4.01 6.98 -9.06
C PHE A 19 -3.37 6.95 -10.45
N SER A 20 -3.98 7.63 -11.42
CA SER A 20 -3.47 7.67 -12.80
C SER A 20 -2.17 8.46 -12.97
N LYS A 21 -1.83 9.32 -12.01
CA LYS A 21 -0.54 10.04 -11.98
C LYS A 21 0.59 9.13 -11.48
N ASP A 22 0.31 8.29 -10.49
CA ASP A 22 1.28 7.39 -9.87
C ASP A 22 1.44 6.09 -10.66
N TRP A 23 0.36 5.64 -11.30
CA TRP A 23 0.30 4.40 -12.04
C TRP A 23 -0.13 4.62 -13.48
N SER A 24 0.78 4.40 -14.45
CA SER A 24 0.34 4.26 -15.84
C SER A 24 -0.48 2.99 -15.99
N LYS A 25 -1.44 3.01 -16.91
CA LYS A 25 -2.31 1.85 -17.14
C LYS A 25 -1.55 0.59 -17.54
N SER A 26 -0.54 0.74 -18.41
CA SER A 26 0.29 -0.39 -18.86
C SER A 26 1.13 -0.96 -17.72
N PHE A 27 1.76 -0.11 -16.91
CA PHE A 27 2.56 -0.55 -15.77
C PHE A 27 1.69 -1.24 -14.72
N PHE A 28 0.55 -0.65 -14.38
CA PHE A 28 -0.39 -1.23 -13.42
C PHE A 28 -0.88 -2.60 -13.87
N THR A 29 -1.29 -2.73 -15.13
CA THR A 29 -1.77 -4.00 -15.70
C THR A 29 -0.69 -5.08 -15.61
N THR A 30 0.55 -4.74 -15.93
CA THR A 30 1.67 -5.68 -15.83
C THR A 30 1.92 -6.08 -14.38
N PHE A 31 2.00 -5.10 -13.49
CA PHE A 31 2.32 -5.31 -12.08
C PHE A 31 1.26 -6.15 -11.34
N ILE A 32 -0.03 -5.81 -11.50
CA ILE A 32 -1.10 -6.50 -10.77
C ILE A 32 -1.30 -7.94 -11.24
N ASN A 33 -0.87 -8.26 -12.45
CA ASN A 33 -0.91 -9.62 -12.98
C ASN A 33 0.28 -10.48 -12.58
N LEU A 34 1.28 -9.92 -11.89
CA LEU A 34 2.36 -10.73 -11.35
C LEU A 34 1.82 -11.71 -10.31
N LYS A 35 2.35 -12.94 -10.34
CA LYS A 35 1.89 -14.06 -9.52
C LYS A 35 1.92 -13.76 -8.02
N ASN A 36 2.87 -12.93 -7.58
CA ASN A 36 3.11 -12.59 -6.19
C ASN A 36 2.58 -11.21 -5.79
N THR A 37 1.62 -10.68 -6.52
CA THR A 37 0.96 -9.40 -6.21
C THR A 37 -0.49 -9.64 -5.80
N ARG A 38 -0.97 -8.88 -4.82
CA ARG A 38 -2.34 -8.92 -4.33
C ARG A 38 -2.90 -7.51 -4.18
N LEU A 39 -4.18 -7.42 -4.41
CA LEU A 39 -4.98 -6.20 -4.19
C LEU A 39 -6.16 -6.56 -3.30
N TYR A 40 -6.35 -5.81 -2.21
CA TYR A 40 -7.55 -5.88 -1.39
C TYR A 40 -8.27 -4.55 -1.40
N PHE A 41 -9.57 -4.59 -1.55
CA PHE A 41 -10.44 -3.44 -1.35
C PHE A 41 -10.96 -3.41 0.10
N SER A 42 -11.26 -2.19 0.57
CA SER A 42 -12.05 -2.01 1.78
C SER A 42 -13.47 -2.56 1.59
N GLU A 43 -14.19 -2.68 2.68
CA GLU A 43 -15.62 -2.99 2.63
C GLU A 43 -16.44 -1.84 3.24
N PRO A 44 -17.27 -1.16 2.44
CA PRO A 44 -17.45 -1.32 0.98
C PRO A 44 -16.23 -0.95 0.14
N ALA A 45 -16.16 -1.54 -1.06
CA ALA A 45 -14.96 -1.47 -1.92
C ALA A 45 -14.54 -0.07 -2.37
N ASN A 46 -15.46 0.88 -2.38
CA ASN A 46 -15.22 2.23 -2.88
C ASN A 46 -14.53 3.18 -1.89
N LYS A 47 -14.14 2.71 -0.72
CA LYS A 47 -13.56 3.56 0.34
C LYS A 47 -12.05 3.57 0.34
N GLY A 48 -11.42 2.48 -0.03
CA GLY A 48 -9.97 2.35 -0.01
C GLY A 48 -9.47 1.05 -0.60
N TYR A 49 -8.16 0.95 -0.76
CA TYR A 49 -7.50 -0.25 -1.26
C TYR A 49 -6.08 -0.39 -0.68
N ILE A 50 -5.54 -1.59 -0.77
CA ILE A 50 -4.13 -1.88 -0.48
C ILE A 50 -3.60 -2.83 -1.55
N ILE A 51 -2.40 -2.53 -2.05
CA ILE A 51 -1.67 -3.37 -3.01
C ILE A 51 -0.36 -3.79 -2.35
N PHE A 52 -0.06 -5.07 -2.41
CA PHE A 52 1.20 -5.58 -1.89
C PHE A 52 1.76 -6.69 -2.76
N SER A 53 3.06 -6.83 -2.74
CA SER A 53 3.78 -7.96 -3.30
C SER A 53 4.38 -8.79 -2.18
N TYR A 54 4.73 -10.05 -2.45
CA TYR A 54 5.29 -10.92 -1.42
C TYR A 54 6.29 -11.92 -1.97
N THR A 55 7.19 -12.32 -1.11
CA THR A 55 8.08 -13.47 -1.27
C THR A 55 7.77 -14.48 -0.17
N SER A 56 8.55 -15.55 -0.07
CA SER A 56 8.45 -16.50 1.05
C SER A 56 8.86 -15.91 2.39
N PHE A 57 9.52 -14.75 2.42
CA PHE A 57 10.07 -14.13 3.62
C PHE A 57 9.38 -12.84 4.03
N GLU A 58 8.84 -12.10 3.07
CA GLU A 58 8.51 -10.70 3.26
C GLU A 58 7.33 -10.28 2.39
N ILE A 59 6.46 -9.46 2.96
CA ILE A 59 5.44 -8.70 2.22
C ILE A 59 5.94 -7.27 2.10
N GLU A 60 5.86 -6.70 0.89
CA GLU A 60 6.07 -5.28 0.66
C GLU A 60 4.74 -4.62 0.32
N ILE A 61 4.30 -3.68 1.16
CA ILE A 61 3.14 -2.85 0.85
C ILE A 61 3.59 -1.80 -0.16
N VAL A 62 3.03 -1.88 -1.35
CA VAL A 62 3.38 -1.02 -2.48
C VAL A 62 2.53 0.24 -2.49
N SER A 63 1.26 0.11 -2.15
CA SER A 63 0.33 1.24 -2.11
C SER A 63 -0.82 0.95 -1.14
N ILE A 64 -1.17 1.95 -0.36
CA ILE A 64 -2.39 1.95 0.45
C ILE A 64 -3.01 3.33 0.34
N PHE A 65 -4.30 3.38 0.10
CA PHE A 65 -5.02 4.64 -0.02
C PHE A 65 -6.44 4.49 0.49
N ILE A 66 -6.85 5.47 1.30
CA ILE A 66 -8.22 5.62 1.79
C ILE A 66 -8.75 6.95 1.26
N ASN A 67 -9.90 6.90 0.59
CA ASN A 67 -10.54 8.11 0.10
C ASN A 67 -10.76 9.10 1.24
N LEU A 68 -10.50 10.39 0.97
CA LEU A 68 -10.53 11.46 1.98
C LEU A 68 -11.82 11.49 2.81
N LYS A 69 -12.96 11.20 2.18
CA LYS A 69 -14.27 11.19 2.85
C LYS A 69 -14.40 10.12 3.94
N TYR A 70 -13.57 9.08 3.89
CA TYR A 70 -13.70 7.89 4.74
C TYR A 70 -12.49 7.68 5.64
N ARG A 71 -11.65 8.69 5.81
CA ARG A 71 -10.49 8.64 6.70
C ARG A 71 -10.92 8.73 8.16
N ARG A 72 -10.05 8.26 9.06
CA ARG A 72 -10.24 8.20 10.51
C ARG A 72 -11.39 7.28 10.96
N LEU A 73 -11.77 6.32 10.12
CA LEU A 73 -12.78 5.30 10.44
C LEU A 73 -12.17 3.91 10.66
N GLY A 74 -10.84 3.81 10.73
CA GLY A 74 -10.14 2.54 10.94
C GLY A 74 -10.01 1.67 9.69
N ILE A 75 -10.33 2.18 8.50
CA ILE A 75 -10.30 1.40 7.25
C ILE A 75 -8.88 0.96 6.91
N ALA A 76 -7.89 1.85 7.03
CA ALA A 76 -6.49 1.50 6.78
C ALA A 76 -6.00 0.39 7.71
N SER A 77 -6.33 0.48 9.00
CA SER A 77 -5.99 -0.57 9.97
C SER A 77 -6.63 -1.91 9.63
N THR A 78 -7.87 -1.91 9.16
CA THR A 78 -8.56 -3.13 8.71
C THR A 78 -7.88 -3.74 7.50
N LEU A 79 -7.44 -2.93 6.53
CA LEU A 79 -6.68 -3.42 5.38
C LEU A 79 -5.32 -3.98 5.79
N LEU A 80 -4.62 -3.34 6.71
CA LEU A 80 -3.36 -3.85 7.26
C LEU A 80 -3.55 -5.18 8.01
N GLU A 81 -4.65 -5.34 8.76
CA GLU A 81 -4.97 -6.62 9.41
C GLU A 81 -5.18 -7.74 8.38
N LYS A 82 -5.83 -7.46 7.24
CA LYS A 82 -5.97 -8.44 6.16
C LYS A 82 -4.62 -8.87 5.59
N VAL A 83 -3.68 -7.95 5.45
CA VAL A 83 -2.31 -8.27 5.00
C VAL A 83 -1.59 -9.10 6.04
N LYS A 84 -1.75 -8.79 7.32
CA LYS A 84 -1.19 -9.58 8.42
C LYS A 84 -1.75 -11.00 8.45
N GLU A 85 -3.05 -11.17 8.25
CA GLU A 85 -3.69 -12.50 8.14
C GLU A 85 -3.11 -13.29 6.96
N PHE A 86 -2.89 -12.64 5.82
CA PHE A 86 -2.22 -13.25 4.68
C PHE A 86 -0.80 -13.71 5.04
N ALA A 87 -0.03 -12.88 5.74
CA ALA A 87 1.32 -13.22 6.19
C ALA A 87 1.32 -14.44 7.10
N ILE A 88 0.43 -14.48 8.09
CA ILE A 88 0.31 -15.59 9.03
C ILE A 88 -0.04 -16.88 8.28
N LYS A 89 -1.04 -16.84 7.42
CA LYS A 89 -1.50 -18.00 6.65
C LYS A 89 -0.39 -18.56 5.75
N ASN A 90 0.45 -17.72 5.20
CA ASN A 90 1.52 -18.11 4.27
C ASN A 90 2.88 -18.24 4.95
N LYS A 91 2.94 -18.14 6.29
CA LYS A 91 4.17 -18.25 7.08
C LYS A 91 5.25 -17.25 6.68
N ILE A 92 4.83 -16.03 6.32
CA ILE A 92 5.70 -14.93 5.99
C ILE A 92 6.04 -14.19 7.29
N LEU A 93 7.32 -13.82 7.45
CA LEU A 93 7.83 -13.38 8.75
C LEU A 93 7.68 -11.89 9.01
N ARG A 94 7.55 -11.07 7.97
CA ARG A 94 7.49 -9.62 8.15
C ARG A 94 6.76 -8.90 7.02
N ILE A 95 6.30 -7.71 7.35
CA ILE A 95 5.69 -6.77 6.41
C ILE A 95 6.54 -5.51 6.42
N VAL A 96 6.93 -5.02 5.25
CA VAL A 96 7.72 -3.80 5.09
C VAL A 96 6.97 -2.79 4.24
N LEU A 97 7.23 -1.53 4.46
CA LEU A 97 6.71 -0.43 3.65
C LEU A 97 7.69 0.75 3.67
N GLU A 98 7.49 1.64 2.72
CA GLU A 98 8.16 2.92 2.67
C GLU A 98 7.13 4.04 2.76
N VAL A 99 7.44 5.07 3.52
CA VAL A 99 6.54 6.20 3.75
C VAL A 99 7.34 7.50 3.69
N SER A 100 6.81 8.51 2.99
CA SER A 100 7.43 9.83 2.95
C SER A 100 7.63 10.39 4.37
N VAL A 101 8.80 10.98 4.62
CA VAL A 101 9.09 11.65 5.90
C VAL A 101 8.13 12.81 6.18
N GLU A 102 7.44 13.33 5.15
CA GLU A 102 6.43 14.38 5.28
C GLU A 102 5.04 13.83 5.63
N ASN A 103 4.82 12.53 5.50
CA ASN A 103 3.51 11.91 5.75
C ASN A 103 3.38 11.48 7.22
N ASN A 104 3.24 12.44 8.10
CA ASN A 104 3.13 12.20 9.54
C ASN A 104 1.89 11.40 9.93
N ILE A 105 0.78 11.60 9.24
CA ILE A 105 -0.48 10.90 9.51
C ILE A 105 -0.30 9.39 9.26
N ALA A 106 0.29 9.03 8.14
CA ALA A 106 0.57 7.63 7.82
C ALA A 106 1.58 7.01 8.79
N MET A 107 2.63 7.73 9.15
CA MET A 107 3.63 7.24 10.11
C MET A 107 3.02 6.95 11.48
N VAL A 108 2.11 7.79 11.96
CA VAL A 108 1.39 7.55 13.22
C VAL A 108 0.53 6.29 13.12
N LEU A 109 -0.18 6.11 12.00
CA LEU A 109 -0.98 4.91 11.76
C LEU A 109 -0.12 3.65 11.80
N TYR A 110 0.99 3.64 11.09
CA TYR A 110 1.87 2.47 11.03
C TYR A 110 2.50 2.16 12.38
N LYS A 111 2.95 3.15 13.12
CA LYS A 111 3.49 2.97 14.47
C LYS A 111 2.44 2.39 15.43
N ARG A 112 1.21 2.88 15.37
CA ARG A 112 0.09 2.34 16.17
C ARG A 112 -0.22 0.89 15.82
N PHE A 113 -0.11 0.54 14.56
CA PHE A 113 -0.31 -0.85 14.13
C PHE A 113 0.80 -1.77 14.65
N GLY A 114 2.00 -1.26 14.87
CA GLY A 114 3.14 -2.00 15.38
C GLY A 114 4.38 -1.98 14.49
N PHE A 115 4.37 -1.18 13.42
CA PHE A 115 5.55 -0.98 12.59
C PHE A 115 6.61 -0.18 13.35
N ILE A 116 7.87 -0.51 13.11
CA ILE A 116 9.04 0.22 13.60
C ILE A 116 9.86 0.76 12.44
N GLU A 117 10.54 1.88 12.65
CA GLU A 117 11.47 2.42 11.67
C GLU A 117 12.75 1.57 11.64
N VAL A 118 13.15 1.13 10.45
CA VAL A 118 14.35 0.31 10.26
C VAL A 118 15.38 0.95 9.33
N GLY A 119 15.03 2.02 8.64
CA GLY A 119 15.96 2.71 7.75
C GLY A 119 15.38 3.94 7.09
N ILE A 120 16.19 4.59 6.28
CA ILE A 120 15.82 5.76 5.48
C ILE A 120 16.31 5.51 4.06
N ARG A 121 15.43 5.76 3.09
CA ARG A 121 15.75 5.82 1.68
C ARG A 121 15.83 7.29 1.25
N GLN A 122 17.02 7.78 1.01
CA GLN A 122 17.24 9.17 0.62
C GLN A 122 16.69 9.44 -0.79
N ASN A 123 16.07 10.61 -0.95
CA ASN A 123 15.60 11.12 -2.24
C ASN A 123 14.67 10.16 -2.99
N TYR A 124 13.81 9.44 -2.26
CA TYR A 124 12.94 8.42 -2.83
C TYR A 124 11.75 9.00 -3.60
N TYR A 125 11.16 10.08 -3.08
CA TYR A 125 10.05 10.75 -3.73
C TYR A 125 10.49 12.04 -4.40
N LYS A 126 9.88 12.34 -5.55
CA LYS A 126 10.07 13.62 -6.23
C LYS A 126 8.75 14.39 -6.25
N LYS A 127 8.72 15.56 -5.61
CA LYS A 127 7.54 16.42 -5.54
C LYS A 127 7.94 17.86 -5.83
N LYS A 128 7.36 18.45 -6.89
CA LYS A 128 7.59 19.87 -7.25
C LYS A 128 9.08 20.27 -7.27
N ASN A 129 9.92 19.51 -7.95
CA ASN A 129 11.38 19.69 -8.00
C ASN A 129 12.12 19.51 -6.66
N LYS A 130 11.43 18.97 -5.63
CA LYS A 130 12.01 18.66 -4.34
C LYS A 130 12.15 17.15 -4.20
N LEU A 131 13.30 16.70 -3.73
CA LEU A 131 13.55 15.31 -3.38
C LEU A 131 13.19 15.09 -1.90
N ILE A 132 12.40 14.06 -1.63
CA ILE A 132 11.90 13.76 -0.29
C ILE A 132 12.33 12.36 0.10
N ASP A 133 12.88 12.22 1.31
CA ASP A 133 13.27 10.93 1.85
C ASP A 133 12.06 10.08 2.24
N ALA A 134 12.25 8.77 2.19
CA ALA A 134 11.30 7.80 2.71
C ALA A 134 11.86 7.12 3.96
N LYS A 135 11.00 6.90 4.94
CA LYS A 135 11.30 5.99 6.05
C LYS A 135 10.89 4.58 5.65
N VAL A 136 11.80 3.64 5.90
CA VAL A 136 11.51 2.21 5.77
C VAL A 136 11.01 1.71 7.12
N MET A 137 9.85 1.09 7.12
CA MET A 137 9.21 0.58 8.32
C MET A 137 8.94 -0.92 8.18
N SER A 138 9.06 -1.64 9.28
CA SER A 138 8.88 -3.09 9.32
C SER A 138 7.98 -3.51 10.47
N TYR A 139 7.14 -4.50 10.20
CA TYR A 139 6.30 -5.19 11.17
C TYR A 139 6.68 -6.66 11.20
N SER A 140 7.05 -7.18 12.36
CA SER A 140 7.36 -8.61 12.55
C SER A 140 6.12 -9.39 12.94
N ILE A 141 5.88 -10.49 12.23
CA ILE A 141 4.76 -11.41 12.52
C ILE A 141 5.05 -12.20 13.80
#